data_9253b920d1d358d0da45db7d3ef79f48
#
_entry.id   9253b920d1d358d0da45db7d3ef79f48
#
_cell.length_a   1.000
_cell.length_b   1.000
_cell.length_c   1.000
_cell.angle_alpha   90.00
_cell.angle_beta   90.00
_cell.angle_gamma   90.00
#
_symmetry.space_group_name_H-M   'P 1'
#
loop_
_entity.id
_entity.type
_entity.pdbx_description
1 polymer ?
#
loop_
_entity_poly.entity_id
_entity_poly.type
_entity_poly.pdbx_seq_one_letter_code
_entity_poly.pdbx_strand_id
1 'polypeptide(L)'
;LAYAVSQTPTFFSLWIGNNDVLGYATSGGDGTNPITPSAGAAGVGFDATYDALVNTLTAAGAKGVIANIPYVNTVPFFTTVPTNPVPLNATQIGQLNPLFGAMNSMLAVAGQPARFQTLTASSTNPLLIADEMLTYDATALFTAAFQGAPFNYPAATAGFLGALYGKARHASNATATKDYILLTARGLIGATQPGYPATNNTIGVTFPMQDNTTLTASE
;
A
#
# COMPACT_ATOMS: atom_id res chain seq x y z
N LEU A 1 -34.10 2.02 1.37
CA LEU A 1 -34.62 3.37 1.41
C LEU A 1 -36.17 3.37 1.38
N ALA A 2 -36.84 2.78 0.37
CA ALA A 2 -38.29 2.79 0.22
C ALA A 2 -39.04 2.33 1.51
N TYR A 3 -38.57 1.26 2.13
CA TYR A 3 -39.14 0.78 3.41
C TYR A 3 -38.98 1.81 4.55
N ALA A 4 -37.82 2.45 4.66
CA ALA A 4 -37.62 3.47 5.70
C ALA A 4 -38.55 4.68 5.53
N VAL A 5 -38.74 5.12 4.27
CA VAL A 5 -39.65 6.23 3.95
C VAL A 5 -41.11 5.86 4.21
N SER A 6 -41.52 4.61 3.91
CA SER A 6 -42.89 4.14 4.15
C SER A 6 -43.28 4.13 5.64
N GLN A 7 -42.32 4.16 6.56
CA GLN A 7 -42.57 4.28 8.00
C GLN A 7 -42.84 5.73 8.44
N THR A 8 -42.84 6.71 7.50
CA THR A 8 -43.06 8.16 7.78
C THR A 8 -42.20 8.66 8.94
N PRO A 9 -40.85 8.49 8.89
CA PRO A 9 -40.00 8.84 10.02
C PRO A 9 -40.02 10.34 10.29
N THR A 10 -40.03 10.72 11.56
CA THR A 10 -39.83 12.11 12.01
C THR A 10 -38.35 12.40 12.27
N PHE A 11 -37.56 11.32 12.51
CA PHE A 11 -36.13 11.37 12.76
C PHE A 11 -35.43 10.15 12.15
N PHE A 12 -34.21 10.33 11.64
CA PHE A 12 -33.37 9.24 11.13
C PHE A 12 -31.90 9.37 11.56
N SER A 13 -31.18 8.26 11.54
CA SER A 13 -29.71 8.22 11.57
C SER A 13 -29.19 7.58 10.28
N LEU A 14 -28.16 8.19 9.68
CA LEU A 14 -27.54 7.71 8.46
C LEU A 14 -26.04 7.48 8.73
N TRP A 15 -25.59 6.24 8.62
CA TRP A 15 -24.19 5.85 8.74
C TRP A 15 -23.88 4.79 7.68
N ILE A 16 -23.34 5.24 6.56
CA ILE A 16 -23.05 4.43 5.36
C ILE A 16 -21.71 4.84 4.76
N GLY A 17 -21.17 3.99 3.88
CA GLY A 17 -19.88 4.19 3.22
C GLY A 17 -18.72 3.46 3.90
N ASN A 18 -18.90 2.90 5.10
CA ASN A 18 -17.84 2.18 5.81
C ASN A 18 -17.30 1.00 5.01
N ASN A 19 -18.19 0.26 4.33
CA ASN A 19 -17.79 -0.91 3.55
C ASN A 19 -17.02 -0.52 2.30
N ASP A 20 -17.34 0.61 1.68
CA ASP A 20 -16.61 1.12 0.52
C ASP A 20 -15.17 1.45 0.90
N VAL A 21 -14.98 2.23 1.97
CA VAL A 21 -13.65 2.61 2.47
C VAL A 21 -12.88 1.39 3.00
N LEU A 22 -13.53 0.54 3.78
CA LEU A 22 -12.90 -0.66 4.34
C LEU A 22 -12.52 -1.66 3.24
N GLY A 23 -13.38 -1.85 2.25
CA GLY A 23 -13.13 -2.73 1.10
C GLY A 23 -11.88 -2.30 0.34
N TYR A 24 -11.77 -1.03 -0.01
CA TYR A 24 -10.60 -0.45 -0.64
C TYR A 24 -9.33 -0.63 0.21
N ALA A 25 -9.37 -0.23 1.47
CA ALA A 25 -8.21 -0.29 2.35
C ALA A 25 -7.75 -1.73 2.63
N THR A 26 -8.67 -2.71 2.71
CA THR A 26 -8.32 -4.12 2.95
C THR A 26 -7.79 -4.85 1.71
N SER A 27 -7.94 -4.28 0.52
CA SER A 27 -7.29 -4.73 -0.70
C SER A 27 -5.91 -4.09 -0.92
N GLY A 28 -5.45 -3.26 0.00
CA GLY A 28 -4.19 -2.54 -0.12
C GLY A 28 -4.29 -1.25 -0.94
N GLY A 29 -5.51 -0.76 -1.22
CA GLY A 29 -5.69 0.44 -2.03
C GLY A 29 -5.46 0.24 -3.53
N ASP A 30 -5.27 -1.01 -3.98
CA ASP A 30 -4.91 -1.37 -5.36
C ASP A 30 -6.03 -1.15 -6.41
N GLY A 31 -7.19 -0.64 -5.96
CA GLY A 31 -8.33 -0.39 -6.84
C GLY A 31 -9.08 -1.62 -7.34
N THR A 32 -8.64 -2.83 -6.99
CA THR A 32 -9.30 -4.08 -7.42
C THR A 32 -10.57 -4.37 -6.64
N ASN A 33 -10.68 -3.82 -5.44
CA ASN A 33 -11.88 -3.93 -4.62
C ASN A 33 -12.54 -2.55 -4.54
N PRO A 34 -13.65 -2.36 -5.22
CA PRO A 34 -14.14 -1.03 -5.52
C PRO A 34 -14.68 -0.32 -4.29
N ILE A 35 -14.16 0.86 -4.03
CA ILE A 35 -15.00 1.93 -3.53
C ILE A 35 -16.04 2.19 -4.62
N THR A 36 -17.31 2.32 -4.24
CA THR A 36 -18.34 2.85 -5.12
C THR A 36 -17.79 4.14 -5.76
N PRO A 37 -17.79 4.30 -7.10
CA PRO A 37 -17.23 5.47 -7.73
C PRO A 37 -17.81 6.75 -7.12
N SER A 38 -16.99 7.77 -6.87
CA SER A 38 -17.51 9.06 -6.35
C SER A 38 -18.50 9.68 -7.34
N ALA A 39 -18.14 9.67 -8.64
CA ALA A 39 -18.99 10.20 -9.70
C ALA A 39 -19.93 9.16 -10.31
N GLY A 40 -21.09 9.60 -10.76
CA GLY A 40 -22.10 8.75 -11.41
C GLY A 40 -23.52 9.13 -11.00
N ALA A 41 -24.52 8.52 -11.66
CA ALA A 41 -25.93 8.71 -11.28
C ALA A 41 -26.22 8.06 -9.91
N ALA A 42 -27.33 8.47 -9.28
CA ALA A 42 -27.81 7.82 -8.05
C ALA A 42 -28.01 6.31 -8.27
N GLY A 43 -27.46 5.51 -7.35
CA GLY A 43 -27.41 4.04 -7.47
C GLY A 43 -26.16 3.52 -8.17
N VAL A 44 -25.31 4.39 -8.72
CA VAL A 44 -24.02 4.06 -9.35
C VAL A 44 -22.90 4.84 -8.66
N GLY A 45 -22.97 6.18 -8.61
CA GLY A 45 -22.00 7.03 -7.94
C GLY A 45 -22.34 7.23 -6.47
N PHE A 46 -21.32 7.28 -5.61
CA PHE A 46 -21.48 7.45 -4.16
C PHE A 46 -22.14 8.80 -3.84
N ASP A 47 -21.60 9.90 -4.37
CA ASP A 47 -22.06 11.26 -4.03
C ASP A 47 -23.53 11.45 -4.39
N ALA A 48 -23.92 11.14 -5.63
CA ALA A 48 -25.30 11.26 -6.07
C ALA A 48 -26.25 10.30 -5.33
N THR A 49 -25.79 9.12 -4.95
CA THR A 49 -26.58 8.15 -4.16
C THR A 49 -26.77 8.67 -2.74
N TYR A 50 -25.73 9.23 -2.14
CA TYR A 50 -25.78 9.81 -0.81
C TYR A 50 -26.73 11.00 -0.76
N ASP A 51 -26.61 11.91 -1.72
CA ASP A 51 -27.53 13.06 -1.87
C ASP A 51 -28.99 12.60 -2.05
N ALA A 52 -29.23 11.59 -2.87
CA ALA A 52 -30.57 11.05 -3.07
C ALA A 52 -31.14 10.43 -1.76
N LEU A 53 -30.30 9.75 -0.95
CA LEU A 53 -30.70 9.22 0.34
C LEU A 53 -31.12 10.34 1.29
N VAL A 54 -30.28 11.37 1.45
CA VAL A 54 -30.55 12.50 2.35
C VAL A 54 -31.79 13.26 1.91
N ASN A 55 -31.88 13.61 0.62
CA ASN A 55 -33.01 14.33 0.06
C ASN A 55 -34.34 13.57 0.23
N THR A 56 -34.32 12.25 0.01
CA THR A 56 -35.52 11.43 0.16
C THR A 56 -35.95 11.31 1.62
N LEU A 57 -35.01 11.14 2.56
CA LEU A 57 -35.32 11.04 3.99
C LEU A 57 -35.83 12.35 4.57
N THR A 58 -35.39 13.49 4.04
CA THR A 58 -35.82 14.83 4.53
C THR A 58 -37.01 15.39 3.81
N ALA A 59 -37.44 14.81 2.68
CA ALA A 59 -38.53 15.34 1.85
C ALA A 59 -39.85 15.57 2.60
N ALA A 60 -40.17 14.73 3.59
CA ALA A 60 -41.36 14.87 4.43
C ALA A 60 -41.11 15.70 5.71
N GLY A 61 -39.98 16.41 5.82
CA GLY A 61 -39.62 17.23 6.98
C GLY A 61 -38.94 16.48 8.12
N ALA A 62 -38.57 15.20 7.94
CA ALA A 62 -37.82 14.44 8.96
C ALA A 62 -36.48 15.15 9.26
N LYS A 63 -36.08 15.10 10.53
CA LYS A 63 -34.75 15.53 10.99
C LYS A 63 -33.84 14.32 11.11
N GLY A 64 -32.53 14.52 11.06
CA GLY A 64 -31.61 13.39 11.17
C GLY A 64 -30.22 13.76 11.63
N VAL A 65 -29.44 12.72 11.96
CA VAL A 65 -28.01 12.80 12.17
C VAL A 65 -27.28 11.94 11.13
N ILE A 66 -26.16 12.46 10.68
CA ILE A 66 -25.27 11.79 9.75
C ILE A 66 -23.95 11.53 10.49
N ALA A 67 -23.49 10.28 10.50
CA ALA A 67 -22.25 9.92 11.16
C ALA A 67 -21.08 9.93 10.15
N ASN A 68 -19.94 10.43 10.59
CA ASN A 68 -18.70 10.33 9.85
C ASN A 68 -18.18 8.88 9.84
N ILE A 69 -17.47 8.51 8.76
CA ILE A 69 -16.73 7.26 8.69
C ILE A 69 -15.48 7.38 9.57
N PRO A 70 -15.23 6.45 10.51
CA PRO A 70 -13.98 6.42 11.28
C PRO A 70 -12.75 6.23 10.36
N TYR A 71 -11.62 6.75 10.79
CA TYR A 71 -10.36 6.48 10.09
C TYR A 71 -10.04 4.99 10.11
N VAL A 72 -10.04 4.33 8.96
CA VAL A 72 -9.82 2.87 8.84
C VAL A 72 -8.43 2.46 9.31
N ASN A 73 -7.42 3.31 9.12
CA ASN A 73 -6.05 3.07 9.55
C ASN A 73 -5.85 3.04 11.08
N THR A 74 -6.89 3.27 11.87
CA THR A 74 -6.88 3.09 13.34
C THR A 74 -7.33 1.70 13.77
N VAL A 75 -7.89 0.92 12.85
CA VAL A 75 -8.40 -0.43 13.13
C VAL A 75 -7.23 -1.41 13.31
N PRO A 76 -7.30 -2.38 14.22
CA PRO A 76 -6.24 -3.38 14.45
C PRO A 76 -5.78 -4.12 13.21
N PHE A 77 -6.63 -4.29 12.20
CA PHE A 77 -6.29 -4.88 10.91
C PHE A 77 -5.09 -4.19 10.23
N PHE A 78 -4.95 -2.88 10.40
CA PHE A 78 -3.87 -2.07 9.82
C PHE A 78 -2.75 -1.76 10.81
N THR A 79 -3.00 -1.86 12.12
CA THR A 79 -2.03 -1.39 13.13
C THR A 79 -1.30 -2.51 13.85
N THR A 80 -1.70 -3.78 13.67
CA THR A 80 -1.12 -4.92 14.39
C THR A 80 0.24 -5.33 13.83
N VAL A 81 0.45 -5.25 12.51
CA VAL A 81 1.73 -5.63 11.89
C VAL A 81 2.59 -4.39 11.76
N PRO A 82 3.78 -4.36 12.40
CA PRO A 82 4.68 -3.22 12.27
C PRO A 82 5.28 -3.17 10.86
N THR A 83 5.66 -1.96 10.42
CA THR A 83 6.34 -1.73 9.14
C THR A 83 7.83 -2.09 9.16
N ASN A 84 8.37 -2.37 10.33
CA ASN A 84 9.79 -2.64 10.55
C ASN A 84 10.06 -3.89 11.43
N PRO A 85 9.44 -5.05 11.14
CA PRO A 85 9.57 -6.25 11.99
C PRO A 85 10.77 -7.12 11.64
N VAL A 86 11.65 -6.72 10.70
CA VAL A 86 12.64 -7.62 10.09
C VAL A 86 13.91 -7.70 10.95
N PRO A 87 14.21 -8.84 11.57
CA PRO A 87 15.51 -9.07 12.18
C PRO A 87 16.56 -9.38 11.10
N LEU A 88 17.69 -8.66 11.13
CA LEU A 88 18.82 -8.90 10.22
C LEU A 88 20.12 -9.07 10.99
N ASN A 89 20.94 -10.01 10.54
CA ASN A 89 22.30 -10.19 11.04
C ASN A 89 23.34 -9.42 10.21
N ALA A 90 24.56 -9.34 10.70
CA ALA A 90 25.65 -8.60 10.04
C ALA A 90 25.96 -9.10 8.61
N THR A 91 25.83 -10.40 8.35
CA THR A 91 26.08 -10.99 7.02
C THR A 91 25.03 -10.51 6.02
N GLN A 92 23.75 -10.56 6.39
CA GLN A 92 22.65 -10.09 5.55
C GLN A 92 22.78 -8.60 5.25
N ILE A 93 23.12 -7.79 6.24
CA ILE A 93 23.33 -6.36 6.09
C ILE A 93 24.50 -6.07 5.16
N GLY A 94 25.61 -6.82 5.29
CA GLY A 94 26.78 -6.71 4.42
C GLY A 94 26.46 -6.98 2.95
N GLN A 95 25.41 -7.76 2.66
CA GLN A 95 24.92 -8.02 1.30
C GLN A 95 23.91 -6.98 0.82
N LEU A 96 22.97 -6.58 1.68
CA LEU A 96 21.84 -5.74 1.29
C LEU A 96 22.18 -4.24 1.22
N ASN A 97 22.95 -3.71 2.17
CA ASN A 97 23.27 -2.30 2.19
C ASN A 97 24.06 -1.82 0.94
N PRO A 98 25.06 -2.56 0.43
CA PRO A 98 25.71 -2.17 -0.82
C PRO A 98 24.75 -2.11 -2.01
N LEU A 99 23.82 -3.08 -2.11
CA LEU A 99 22.82 -3.13 -3.17
C LEU A 99 21.86 -1.94 -3.07
N PHE A 100 21.24 -1.72 -1.91
CA PHE A 100 20.31 -0.62 -1.69
C PHE A 100 20.98 0.75 -1.77
N GLY A 101 22.22 0.87 -1.30
CA GLY A 101 23.02 2.08 -1.45
C GLY A 101 23.32 2.43 -2.91
N ALA A 102 23.66 1.43 -3.72
CA ALA A 102 23.86 1.61 -5.15
C ALA A 102 22.56 2.05 -5.85
N MET A 103 21.42 1.41 -5.56
CA MET A 103 20.12 1.82 -6.11
C MET A 103 19.75 3.25 -5.73
N ASN A 104 19.98 3.68 -4.49
CA ASN A 104 19.77 5.06 -4.07
C ASN A 104 20.69 6.03 -4.82
N SER A 105 21.95 5.65 -5.08
CA SER A 105 22.88 6.46 -5.86
C SER A 105 22.41 6.63 -7.31
N MET A 106 21.86 5.57 -7.92
CA MET A 106 21.27 5.61 -9.25
C MET A 106 20.05 6.54 -9.29
N LEU A 107 19.17 6.44 -8.29
CA LEU A 107 18.02 7.32 -8.15
C LEU A 107 18.44 8.78 -8.03
N ALA A 108 19.46 9.08 -7.23
CA ALA A 108 19.99 10.43 -7.06
C ALA A 108 20.51 11.03 -8.37
N VAL A 109 21.22 10.23 -9.21
CA VAL A 109 21.66 10.64 -10.54
C VAL A 109 20.47 10.97 -11.46
N ALA A 110 19.35 10.24 -11.30
CA ALA A 110 18.10 10.50 -12.01
C ALA A 110 17.25 11.63 -11.40
N GLY A 111 17.76 12.35 -10.39
CA GLY A 111 17.03 13.41 -9.70
C GLY A 111 15.89 12.91 -8.82
N GLN A 112 15.91 11.63 -8.45
CA GLN A 112 14.86 11.00 -7.63
C GLN A 112 15.27 10.87 -6.16
N PRO A 113 14.32 10.91 -5.22
CA PRO A 113 14.61 10.71 -3.80
C PRO A 113 15.07 9.27 -3.52
N ALA A 114 15.83 9.10 -2.43
CA ALA A 114 16.20 7.78 -1.93
C ALA A 114 14.95 6.99 -1.50
N ARG A 115 14.92 5.70 -1.84
CA ARG A 115 13.80 4.78 -1.57
C ARG A 115 14.16 3.70 -0.54
N PHE A 116 15.45 3.46 -0.36
CA PHE A 116 15.94 2.36 0.46
C PHE A 116 16.70 2.90 1.67
N GLN A 117 16.26 2.50 2.86
CA GLN A 117 16.89 2.89 4.11
C GLN A 117 18.16 2.05 4.35
N THR A 118 19.11 2.58 5.09
CA THR A 118 20.24 1.82 5.58
C THR A 118 19.78 0.85 6.66
N LEU A 119 20.05 -0.43 6.45
CA LEU A 119 19.69 -1.51 7.37
C LEU A 119 20.72 -1.66 8.47
N THR A 120 20.28 -2.08 9.66
CA THR A 120 21.13 -2.24 10.84
C THR A 120 21.03 -3.63 11.43
N ALA A 121 22.08 -4.09 12.13
CA ALA A 121 22.07 -5.37 12.84
C ALA A 121 21.15 -5.28 14.07
N SER A 122 19.86 -5.32 13.84
CA SER A 122 18.82 -5.15 14.84
C SER A 122 17.62 -6.03 14.51
N SER A 123 16.64 -6.07 15.41
CA SER A 123 15.36 -6.75 15.20
C SER A 123 14.33 -5.92 14.46
N THR A 124 14.66 -4.68 14.09
CA THR A 124 13.68 -3.68 13.62
C THR A 124 14.15 -2.99 12.33
N ASN A 125 14.28 -3.74 11.25
CA ASN A 125 14.52 -3.17 9.93
C ASN A 125 13.22 -3.04 9.14
N PRO A 126 13.09 -2.00 8.28
CA PRO A 126 11.89 -1.77 7.50
C PRO A 126 11.65 -2.89 6.48
N LEU A 127 10.39 -3.19 6.26
CA LEU A 127 9.97 -4.08 5.18
C LEU A 127 10.24 -3.44 3.83
N LEU A 128 10.63 -4.28 2.87
CA LEU A 128 10.67 -3.93 1.46
C LEU A 128 9.27 -4.16 0.87
N ILE A 129 8.69 -3.14 0.28
CA ILE A 129 7.34 -3.15 -0.31
C ILE A 129 7.38 -2.72 -1.78
N ALA A 130 6.47 -3.23 -2.58
CA ALA A 130 6.10 -2.64 -3.86
C ALA A 130 5.13 -1.47 -3.58
N ASP A 131 5.25 -0.42 -4.40
CA ASP A 131 4.42 0.79 -4.28
C ASP A 131 4.13 1.31 -5.69
N GLU A 132 2.95 0.99 -6.21
CA GLU A 132 2.53 1.41 -7.54
C GLU A 132 2.28 2.92 -7.63
N MET A 133 2.04 3.60 -6.51
CA MET A 133 1.85 5.04 -6.46
C MET A 133 3.13 5.83 -6.68
N LEU A 134 4.31 5.17 -6.68
CA LEU A 134 5.55 5.82 -7.06
C LEU A 134 5.45 6.35 -8.50
N THR A 135 5.54 7.66 -8.66
CA THR A 135 5.41 8.34 -9.95
C THR A 135 6.54 8.01 -10.92
N TYR A 136 7.74 7.76 -10.39
CA TYR A 136 8.90 7.37 -11.18
C TYR A 136 9.12 5.86 -11.13
N ASP A 137 8.98 5.19 -12.27
CA ASP A 137 9.34 3.78 -12.42
C ASP A 137 10.82 3.66 -12.77
N ALA A 138 11.61 3.13 -11.83
CA ALA A 138 13.05 2.97 -11.98
C ALA A 138 13.47 1.66 -12.69
N THR A 139 12.54 0.87 -13.21
CA THR A 139 12.80 -0.42 -13.86
C THR A 139 13.89 -0.31 -14.93
N ALA A 140 13.76 0.61 -15.87
CA ALA A 140 14.74 0.80 -16.95
C ALA A 140 16.09 1.29 -16.42
N LEU A 141 16.07 2.21 -15.45
CA LEU A 141 17.28 2.72 -14.81
C LEU A 141 18.07 1.60 -14.13
N PHE A 142 17.41 0.82 -13.29
CA PHE A 142 18.06 -0.28 -12.55
C PHE A 142 18.52 -1.40 -13.49
N THR A 143 17.71 -1.75 -14.51
CA THR A 143 18.12 -2.75 -15.52
C THR A 143 19.42 -2.35 -16.22
N ALA A 144 19.51 -1.12 -16.72
CA ALA A 144 20.72 -0.64 -17.39
C ALA A 144 21.93 -0.59 -16.45
N ALA A 145 21.73 -0.12 -15.22
CA ALA A 145 22.79 -0.01 -14.24
C ALA A 145 23.30 -1.38 -13.77
N PHE A 146 22.43 -2.37 -13.60
CA PHE A 146 22.82 -3.73 -13.22
C PHE A 146 23.56 -4.47 -14.35
N GLN A 147 23.35 -4.10 -15.61
CA GLN A 147 24.15 -4.61 -16.73
C GLN A 147 25.55 -3.97 -16.80
N GLY A 148 25.70 -2.77 -16.30
CA GLY A 148 26.97 -2.04 -16.26
C GLY A 148 27.83 -2.37 -15.04
N ALA A 149 29.05 -1.77 -15.01
CA ALA A 149 29.92 -1.85 -13.84
C ALA A 149 29.28 -1.11 -12.64
N PRO A 150 29.50 -1.59 -11.42
CA PRO A 150 30.34 -2.74 -11.01
C PRO A 150 29.62 -4.11 -11.09
N PHE A 151 28.33 -4.15 -11.38
CA PHE A 151 27.52 -5.39 -11.28
C PHE A 151 27.79 -6.36 -12.44
N ASN A 152 27.75 -5.88 -13.67
CA ASN A 152 27.97 -6.66 -14.91
C ASN A 152 27.09 -7.93 -14.98
N TYR A 153 25.83 -7.82 -14.52
CA TYR A 153 24.90 -8.95 -14.56
C TYR A 153 24.46 -9.27 -15.99
N PRO A 154 24.21 -10.54 -16.33
CA PRO A 154 23.56 -10.92 -17.58
C PRO A 154 22.22 -10.17 -17.76
N ALA A 155 21.86 -9.89 -19.02
CA ALA A 155 20.68 -9.10 -19.35
C ALA A 155 19.39 -9.63 -18.69
N ALA A 156 19.21 -10.96 -18.64
CA ALA A 156 18.06 -11.57 -17.99
C ALA A 156 18.02 -11.29 -16.48
N THR A 157 19.18 -11.41 -15.79
CA THR A 157 19.26 -11.11 -14.34
C THR A 157 19.05 -9.64 -14.07
N ALA A 158 19.67 -8.76 -14.83
CA ALA A 158 19.51 -7.32 -14.69
C ALA A 158 18.06 -6.88 -14.97
N GLY A 159 17.42 -7.42 -15.99
CA GLY A 159 16.02 -7.18 -16.30
C GLY A 159 15.08 -7.63 -15.17
N PHE A 160 15.34 -8.81 -14.62
CA PHE A 160 14.60 -9.32 -13.47
C PHE A 160 14.73 -8.39 -12.24
N LEU A 161 15.97 -8.03 -11.87
CA LEU A 161 16.21 -7.14 -10.72
C LEU A 161 15.64 -5.73 -10.95
N GLY A 162 15.76 -5.23 -12.17
CA GLY A 162 15.15 -3.95 -12.55
C GLY A 162 13.63 -3.95 -12.34
N ALA A 163 12.95 -4.99 -12.82
CA ALA A 163 11.52 -5.16 -12.65
C ALA A 163 11.13 -5.34 -11.16
N LEU A 164 11.93 -6.12 -10.41
CA LEU A 164 11.67 -6.39 -8.99
C LEU A 164 11.75 -5.13 -8.13
N TYR A 165 12.72 -4.26 -8.40
CA TYR A 165 12.98 -3.08 -7.57
C TYR A 165 12.50 -1.75 -8.18
N GLY A 166 12.05 -1.75 -9.43
CA GLY A 166 11.68 -0.54 -10.16
C GLY A 166 10.63 0.33 -9.47
N LYS A 167 9.67 -0.30 -8.87
CA LYS A 167 8.63 0.31 -8.04
C LYS A 167 8.68 -0.17 -6.58
N ALA A 168 9.85 -0.53 -6.08
CA ALA A 168 10.02 -0.92 -4.69
C ALA A 168 10.64 0.21 -3.85
N ARG A 169 10.31 0.19 -2.56
CA ARG A 169 10.90 1.03 -1.52
C ARG A 169 10.82 0.36 -0.15
N HIS A 170 11.55 0.86 0.81
CA HIS A 170 11.32 0.48 2.19
C HIS A 170 10.07 1.17 2.75
N ALA A 171 9.31 0.42 3.55
CA ALA A 171 8.14 0.93 4.24
C ALA A 171 8.50 2.04 5.22
N SER A 172 7.65 3.06 5.29
CA SER A 172 7.80 4.20 6.18
C SER A 172 7.02 4.00 7.48
N ASN A 173 7.64 4.36 8.60
CA ASN A 173 6.98 4.44 9.91
C ASN A 173 6.85 5.90 10.39
N ALA A 174 7.22 6.87 9.57
CA ALA A 174 7.10 8.29 9.91
C ALA A 174 5.62 8.70 9.88
N THR A 175 5.17 9.46 10.87
CA THR A 175 3.76 9.81 11.08
C THR A 175 3.08 10.39 9.82
N ALA A 176 3.80 11.22 9.06
CA ALA A 176 3.23 11.88 7.87
C ALA A 176 3.16 10.97 6.63
N THR A 177 3.95 9.90 6.59
CA THR A 177 4.09 8.99 5.44
C THR A 177 4.03 7.53 5.88
N LYS A 178 3.24 7.25 6.91
CA LYS A 178 3.19 5.92 7.50
C LYS A 178 2.46 4.96 6.57
N ASP A 179 3.15 3.86 6.28
CA ASP A 179 2.53 2.72 5.61
C ASP A 179 1.92 1.77 6.64
N TYR A 180 0.97 0.97 6.19
CA TYR A 180 0.30 -0.03 6.99
C TYR A 180 0.45 -1.40 6.31
N ILE A 181 0.85 -2.39 7.10
CA ILE A 181 0.93 -3.77 6.63
C ILE A 181 -0.36 -4.47 7.02
N LEU A 182 -1.07 -5.02 6.05
CA LEU A 182 -2.35 -5.67 6.30
C LEU A 182 -2.15 -6.90 7.20
N LEU A 183 -3.08 -7.13 8.12
CA LEU A 183 -2.99 -8.26 9.07
C LEU A 183 -2.88 -9.61 8.35
N THR A 184 -3.52 -9.76 7.20
CA THR A 184 -3.46 -10.94 6.33
C THR A 184 -2.07 -11.21 5.79
N ALA A 185 -1.24 -10.19 5.64
CA ALA A 185 0.12 -10.29 5.12
C ALA A 185 1.15 -10.73 6.18
N ARG A 186 0.77 -10.77 7.47
CA ARG A 186 1.70 -11.12 8.56
C ARG A 186 2.46 -12.42 8.31
N GLY A 187 1.77 -13.45 7.82
CA GLY A 187 2.37 -14.77 7.55
C GLY A 187 3.28 -14.83 6.33
N LEU A 188 3.29 -13.78 5.50
CA LEU A 188 4.13 -13.69 4.32
C LEU A 188 5.53 -13.13 4.63
N ILE A 189 5.66 -12.34 5.70
CA ILE A 189 6.92 -11.69 6.08
C ILE A 189 7.99 -12.75 6.37
N GLY A 190 9.11 -12.69 5.65
CA GLY A 190 10.20 -13.66 5.77
C GLY A 190 9.96 -15.00 5.08
N ALA A 191 8.77 -15.23 4.52
CA ALA A 191 8.48 -16.42 3.73
C ALA A 191 9.24 -16.41 2.40
N THR A 192 9.41 -17.59 1.81
CA THR A 192 10.05 -17.73 0.50
C THR A 192 9.04 -17.56 -0.60
N GLN A 193 9.31 -16.65 -1.53
CA GLN A 193 8.55 -16.51 -2.77
C GLN A 193 8.94 -17.61 -3.76
N PRO A 194 8.05 -18.57 -4.10
CA PRO A 194 8.37 -19.65 -5.03
C PRO A 194 8.70 -19.12 -6.44
N GLY A 195 9.59 -19.82 -7.14
CA GLY A 195 9.94 -19.48 -8.52
C GLY A 195 11.02 -18.41 -8.69
N TYR A 196 11.56 -17.90 -7.59
CA TYR A 196 12.60 -16.88 -7.60
C TYR A 196 13.91 -17.37 -7.00
N PRO A 197 15.08 -16.81 -7.43
CA PRO A 197 16.38 -17.19 -6.87
C PRO A 197 16.46 -16.98 -5.36
N ALA A 198 17.14 -17.85 -4.65
CA ALA A 198 17.26 -17.81 -3.18
C ALA A 198 17.82 -16.48 -2.64
N THR A 199 18.61 -15.78 -3.44
CA THR A 199 19.14 -14.45 -3.10
C THR A 199 18.09 -13.34 -3.10
N ASN A 200 16.95 -13.54 -3.80
CA ASN A 200 15.95 -12.50 -4.07
C ASN A 200 14.51 -13.02 -3.86
N ASN A 201 14.30 -13.94 -2.91
CA ASN A 201 12.99 -14.58 -2.72
C ASN A 201 12.41 -14.47 -1.30
N THR A 202 13.08 -13.74 -0.40
CA THR A 202 12.56 -13.56 0.97
C THR A 202 11.62 -12.35 1.01
N ILE A 203 10.33 -12.61 1.15
CA ILE A 203 9.27 -11.59 1.12
C ILE A 203 9.48 -10.56 2.24
N GLY A 204 9.42 -9.29 1.90
CA GLY A 204 9.63 -8.16 2.79
C GLY A 204 11.10 -7.85 3.10
N VAL A 205 12.06 -8.63 2.56
CA VAL A 205 13.52 -8.45 2.79
C VAL A 205 14.26 -8.24 1.47
N THR A 206 14.27 -9.25 0.61
CA THR A 206 14.90 -9.23 -0.72
C THR A 206 13.88 -9.29 -1.86
N PHE A 207 12.67 -9.68 -1.54
CA PHE A 207 11.51 -9.66 -2.43
C PHE A 207 10.48 -8.66 -1.88
N PRO A 208 10.07 -7.64 -2.63
CA PRO A 208 9.08 -6.68 -2.16
C PRO A 208 7.75 -7.37 -1.81
N MET A 209 7.15 -7.00 -0.70
CA MET A 209 5.76 -7.35 -0.43
C MET A 209 4.88 -6.77 -1.54
N GLN A 210 3.90 -7.54 -1.96
CA GLN A 210 2.99 -7.10 -3.02
C GLN A 210 2.09 -5.97 -2.53
N ASP A 211 1.71 -5.11 -3.41
CA ASP A 211 0.89 -3.95 -3.18
C ASP A 211 -0.39 -4.26 -2.42
N ASN A 212 -1.16 -5.25 -2.86
CA ASN A 212 -2.37 -5.71 -2.19
C ASN A 212 -2.17 -6.25 -0.75
N THR A 213 -0.97 -6.18 -0.20
CA THR A 213 -0.62 -6.57 1.17
C THR A 213 -0.25 -5.39 2.06
N THR A 214 -0.22 -4.20 1.49
CA THR A 214 0.15 -2.94 2.15
C THR A 214 -0.87 -1.86 1.80
N LEU A 215 -1.08 -0.91 2.69
CA LEU A 215 -1.80 0.32 2.43
C LEU A 215 -0.79 1.45 2.62
N THR A 216 -0.45 2.14 1.55
CA THR A 216 0.55 3.20 1.60
C THR A 216 -0.07 4.55 1.98
N ALA A 217 0.77 5.52 2.34
CA ALA A 217 0.29 6.87 2.68
C ALA A 217 -0.31 7.62 1.47
N SER A 218 -0.11 7.10 0.26
CA SER A 218 -0.59 7.71 -0.99
C SER A 218 -1.95 7.18 -1.42
N GLU A 219 -2.41 6.07 -0.84
CA GLU A 219 -3.70 5.43 -1.02
C GLU A 219 -4.70 5.89 0.05
#